data_63278cb31d270a67ba9ee1c08e5b4956
#
_entry.id   63278cb31d270a67ba9ee1c08e5b4956
#
_cell.length_a   1.000
_cell.length_b   1.000
_cell.length_c   1.000
_cell.angle_alpha   90.00
_cell.angle_beta   90.00
_cell.angle_gamma   90.00
#
_symmetry.space_group_name_H-M   'P 1'
#
loop_
_entity.id
_entity.type
_entity.pdbx_description
1 polymer ?
#
loop_
_entity_poly.entity_id
_entity_poly.type
_entity_poly.pdbx_seq_one_letter_code
_entity_poly.pdbx_strand_id
1 'polypeptide(L)'
;MSLIEVEQEKCKRDGICATICPLELILQEGEGFPEPTGDADELCISCGHCVAVCPTGALSLSRMPVRDCLPMQDDLRVSAEAVEQFLKVRRSVRVFKEEPVAREVLERVIDSTRWAPSAINIQPVRWLVIERPVDVRALAGLIAEWMRKETLAPRYIAAWDRGKDVVLRGAPHLVAACGPTENFWGPVDCAIAVTYLELAAQAHGLGTCWSGLLTRAAASYAPIAEFLGLKEDQRINGALMIGYPKYRYRRIPMRNRAMVTWR
;
A
#
# COMPACT_ATOMS: atom_id res chain seq x y z
N MET A 1 -23.11 16.95 16.61
CA MET A 1 -21.80 16.94 17.32
C MET A 1 -20.77 17.51 16.37
N SER A 2 -19.94 18.41 16.84
CA SER A 2 -18.85 18.97 16.01
C SER A 2 -17.86 17.88 15.63
N LEU A 3 -17.30 17.94 14.43
CA LEU A 3 -16.25 17.03 13.99
C LEU A 3 -14.98 17.15 14.86
N ILE A 4 -14.67 18.38 15.29
CA ILE A 4 -13.47 18.69 16.07
C ILE A 4 -13.91 19.01 17.50
N GLU A 5 -13.36 18.28 18.45
CA GLU A 5 -13.60 18.44 19.88
C GLU A 5 -12.29 18.77 20.58
N VAL A 6 -12.32 19.77 21.48
CA VAL A 6 -11.14 20.20 22.25
C VAL A 6 -11.44 20.10 23.73
N GLU A 7 -10.68 19.27 24.44
CA GLU A 7 -10.69 19.18 25.90
C GLU A 7 -9.90 20.37 26.49
N GLN A 8 -10.65 21.41 26.88
CA GLN A 8 -10.08 22.69 27.28
C GLN A 8 -9.10 22.60 28.47
N GLU A 9 -9.35 21.69 29.40
CA GLU A 9 -8.50 21.47 30.58
C GLU A 9 -7.10 20.95 30.21
N LYS A 10 -6.98 20.23 29.10
CA LYS A 10 -5.72 19.69 28.58
C LYS A 10 -5.06 20.60 27.56
N CYS A 11 -5.82 21.49 26.92
CA CYS A 11 -5.32 22.31 25.82
C CYS A 11 -4.36 23.39 26.31
N LYS A 12 -3.14 23.40 25.77
CA LYS A 12 -2.11 24.40 26.05
C LYS A 12 -2.24 25.68 25.22
N ARG A 13 -3.18 25.72 24.28
CA ARG A 13 -3.41 26.86 23.37
C ARG A 13 -2.17 27.23 22.54
N ASP A 14 -1.35 26.22 22.18
CA ASP A 14 -0.09 26.41 21.45
C ASP A 14 -0.27 26.64 19.94
N GLY A 15 -1.50 26.51 19.41
CA GLY A 15 -1.84 26.77 18.02
C GLY A 15 -1.30 25.75 17.00
N ILE A 16 -0.60 24.72 17.45
CA ILE A 16 0.05 23.75 16.55
C ILE A 16 -1.00 23.02 15.69
N CYS A 17 -2.15 22.67 16.26
CA CYS A 17 -3.23 22.00 15.54
C CYS A 17 -3.84 22.86 14.41
N ALA A 18 -3.94 24.16 14.60
CA ALA A 18 -4.37 25.11 13.58
C ALA A 18 -3.31 25.23 12.47
N THR A 19 -2.05 25.40 12.86
CA THR A 19 -0.94 25.54 11.92
C THR A 19 -0.74 24.31 11.02
N ILE A 20 -0.95 23.08 11.55
CA ILE A 20 -0.69 21.86 10.80
C ILE A 20 -1.84 21.46 9.87
N CYS A 21 -3.03 22.05 10.03
CA CYS A 21 -4.19 21.69 9.21
C CYS A 21 -3.97 22.12 7.75
N PRO A 22 -3.90 21.18 6.78
CA PRO A 22 -3.59 21.51 5.40
C PRO A 22 -4.73 22.27 4.68
N LEU A 23 -5.91 22.29 5.29
CA LEU A 23 -7.11 22.98 4.76
C LEU A 23 -7.54 24.15 5.63
N GLU A 24 -6.73 24.53 6.63
CA GLU A 24 -6.99 25.68 7.52
C GLU A 24 -8.37 25.63 8.23
N LEU A 25 -8.85 24.41 8.54
CA LEU A 25 -10.18 24.18 9.14
C LEU A 25 -10.23 24.34 10.65
N ILE A 26 -9.12 24.75 11.27
CA ILE A 26 -9.00 25.00 12.68
C ILE A 26 -8.46 26.41 12.86
N LEU A 27 -9.25 27.26 13.49
CA LEU A 27 -8.88 28.65 13.80
C LEU A 27 -8.53 28.77 15.28
N GLN A 28 -7.61 29.67 15.58
CA GLN A 28 -7.31 30.09 16.95
C GLN A 28 -7.07 31.59 16.99
N GLU A 29 -7.88 32.32 17.73
CA GLU A 29 -7.74 33.74 17.90
C GLU A 29 -7.00 34.06 19.21
N GLY A 30 -5.82 34.68 19.09
CA GLY A 30 -5.01 35.08 20.24
C GLY A 30 -4.69 33.90 21.17
N GLU A 31 -5.01 34.07 22.45
CA GLU A 31 -4.86 33.02 23.49
C GLU A 31 -6.11 32.14 23.65
N GLY A 32 -7.05 32.20 22.71
CA GLY A 32 -8.27 31.38 22.70
C GLY A 32 -8.01 29.89 22.49
N PHE A 33 -9.06 29.11 22.62
CA PHE A 33 -9.02 27.69 22.25
C PHE A 33 -9.13 27.53 20.74
N PRO A 34 -8.54 26.48 20.14
CA PRO A 34 -8.77 26.16 18.76
C PRO A 34 -10.24 25.76 18.50
N GLU A 35 -10.83 26.34 17.48
CA GLU A 35 -12.22 26.15 17.08
C GLU A 35 -12.29 25.72 15.60
N PRO A 36 -13.25 24.85 15.21
CA PRO A 36 -13.47 24.50 13.82
C PRO A 36 -14.04 25.69 13.05
N THR A 37 -13.71 25.79 11.75
CA THR A 37 -14.43 26.64 10.80
C THR A 37 -15.85 26.11 10.58
N GLY A 38 -16.75 26.95 10.07
CA GLY A 38 -18.14 26.56 9.84
C GLY A 38 -18.33 25.43 8.81
N ASP A 39 -17.36 25.21 7.94
CA ASP A 39 -17.32 24.20 6.88
C ASP A 39 -16.40 23.00 7.22
N ALA A 40 -15.85 22.96 8.43
CA ALA A 40 -14.91 21.90 8.82
C ALA A 40 -15.51 20.49 8.70
N ASP A 41 -16.79 20.31 9.02
CA ASP A 41 -17.48 19.01 8.95
C ASP A 41 -17.55 18.45 7.51
N GLU A 42 -17.64 19.33 6.52
CA GLU A 42 -17.74 18.98 5.11
C GLU A 42 -16.36 18.80 4.44
N LEU A 43 -15.43 19.70 4.75
CA LEU A 43 -14.14 19.76 4.06
C LEU A 43 -13.04 18.91 4.71
N CYS A 44 -13.20 18.47 5.94
CA CYS A 44 -12.17 17.72 6.65
C CYS A 44 -11.91 16.35 6.02
N ILE A 45 -10.70 16.16 5.52
CA ILE A 45 -10.22 14.89 4.95
C ILE A 45 -9.84 13.83 5.98
N SER A 46 -10.09 14.06 7.26
CA SER A 46 -9.79 13.15 8.36
C SER A 46 -8.35 12.60 8.37
N CYS A 47 -7.38 13.44 8.01
CA CYS A 47 -5.97 13.04 7.95
C CYS A 47 -5.33 12.83 9.33
N GLY A 48 -5.94 13.32 10.41
CA GLY A 48 -5.50 13.12 11.79
C GLY A 48 -4.26 13.91 12.22
N HIS A 49 -3.69 14.79 11.38
CA HIS A 49 -2.49 15.55 11.75
C HIS A 49 -2.68 16.40 13.01
N CYS A 50 -3.84 17.05 13.13
CA CYS A 50 -4.18 17.87 14.30
C CYS A 50 -4.29 17.04 15.60
N VAL A 51 -4.80 15.80 15.51
CA VAL A 51 -4.83 14.87 16.63
C VAL A 51 -3.44 14.37 16.98
N ALA A 52 -2.67 13.95 15.95
CA ALA A 52 -1.35 13.35 16.13
C ALA A 52 -0.30 14.33 16.67
N VAL A 53 -0.42 15.63 16.36
CA VAL A 53 0.57 16.65 16.78
C VAL A 53 0.29 17.22 18.18
N CYS A 54 -0.92 17.04 18.70
CA CYS A 54 -1.31 17.61 19.98
C CYS A 54 -0.51 16.98 21.15
N PRO A 55 0.37 17.74 21.85
CA PRO A 55 1.27 17.16 22.85
C PRO A 55 0.56 16.65 24.09
N THR A 56 -0.66 17.10 24.34
CA THR A 56 -1.46 16.70 25.51
C THR A 56 -2.64 15.79 25.17
N GLY A 57 -2.84 15.52 23.84
CA GLY A 57 -4.01 14.78 23.38
C GLY A 57 -5.32 15.50 23.65
N ALA A 58 -5.31 16.82 23.70
CA ALA A 58 -6.51 17.64 23.98
C ALA A 58 -7.49 17.67 22.81
N LEU A 59 -7.03 17.43 21.58
CA LEU A 59 -7.85 17.52 20.38
C LEU A 59 -8.22 16.13 19.87
N SER A 60 -9.51 15.96 19.58
CA SER A 60 -10.09 14.76 18.96
C SER A 60 -10.88 15.12 17.71
N LEU A 61 -10.95 14.20 16.78
CA LEU A 61 -11.98 14.19 15.74
C LEU A 61 -13.05 13.16 16.12
N SER A 62 -14.32 13.46 15.88
CA SER A 62 -15.41 12.48 16.13
C SER A 62 -15.19 11.16 15.35
N ARG A 63 -14.57 11.25 14.16
CA ARG A 63 -14.18 10.09 13.30
C ARG A 63 -12.84 9.46 13.70
N MET A 64 -12.06 10.11 14.57
CA MET A 64 -10.74 9.66 15.03
C MET A 64 -10.50 10.17 16.45
N PRO A 65 -11.13 9.55 17.44
CA PRO A 65 -10.92 9.93 18.85
C PRO A 65 -9.47 9.69 19.25
N VAL A 66 -8.90 10.65 19.98
CA VAL A 66 -7.47 10.57 20.39
C VAL A 66 -7.18 9.32 21.23
N ARG A 67 -8.14 8.83 22.00
CA ARG A 67 -8.01 7.60 22.81
C ARG A 67 -7.80 6.34 21.96
N ASP A 68 -8.21 6.36 20.68
CA ASP A 68 -8.05 5.24 19.74
C ASP A 68 -6.77 5.36 18.91
N CYS A 69 -6.04 6.46 19.06
CA CYS A 69 -4.76 6.68 18.40
C CYS A 69 -3.62 6.05 19.21
N LEU A 70 -2.75 5.28 18.53
CA LEU A 70 -1.62 4.64 19.19
C LEU A 70 -0.53 5.68 19.51
N PRO A 71 0.06 5.64 20.71
CA PRO A 71 1.21 6.48 21.03
C PRO A 71 2.43 6.03 20.20
N MET A 72 3.29 6.99 19.87
CA MET A 72 4.61 6.68 19.29
C MET A 72 5.49 5.97 20.33
N GLN A 73 6.23 4.96 19.86
CA GLN A 73 7.14 4.16 20.68
C GLN A 73 8.58 4.50 20.30
N ASP A 74 9.28 5.26 21.15
CA ASP A 74 10.64 5.74 20.88
C ASP A 74 11.67 4.62 20.83
N ASP A 75 11.45 3.52 21.55
CA ASP A 75 12.28 2.32 21.55
C ASP A 75 12.23 1.53 20.24
N LEU A 76 11.20 1.72 19.43
CA LEU A 76 11.07 1.14 18.09
C LEU A 76 11.62 2.04 16.98
N ARG A 77 12.29 3.13 17.33
CA ARG A 77 12.87 4.05 16.35
C ARG A 77 14.01 3.40 15.57
N VAL A 78 13.85 3.34 14.25
CA VAL A 78 14.82 2.69 13.36
C VAL A 78 15.92 3.68 12.97
N SER A 79 17.20 3.27 13.01
CA SER A 79 18.32 4.12 12.58
C SER A 79 18.35 4.30 11.07
N ALA A 80 18.96 5.39 10.61
CA ALA A 80 19.10 5.66 9.18
C ALA A 80 19.84 4.52 8.45
N GLU A 81 20.90 3.99 9.05
CA GLU A 81 21.69 2.88 8.51
C GLU A 81 20.85 1.60 8.37
N ALA A 82 20.00 1.31 9.36
CA ALA A 82 19.11 0.16 9.33
C ALA A 82 18.06 0.30 8.22
N VAL A 83 17.45 1.50 8.05
CA VAL A 83 16.52 1.80 6.97
C VAL A 83 17.21 1.68 5.61
N GLU A 84 18.40 2.26 5.44
CA GLU A 84 19.15 2.13 4.20
C GLU A 84 19.47 0.69 3.83
N GLN A 85 19.95 -0.12 4.80
CA GLN A 85 20.19 -1.54 4.61
C GLN A 85 18.92 -2.26 4.19
N PHE A 86 17.81 -2.01 4.89
CA PHE A 86 16.51 -2.62 4.62
C PHE A 86 16.02 -2.35 3.20
N LEU A 87 16.14 -1.11 2.71
CA LEU A 87 15.77 -0.73 1.35
C LEU A 87 16.70 -1.35 0.30
N LYS A 88 18.01 -1.39 0.57
CA LYS A 88 19.03 -1.91 -0.37
C LYS A 88 18.93 -3.42 -0.59
N VAL A 89 18.49 -4.18 0.42
CA VAL A 89 18.40 -5.65 0.33
C VAL A 89 17.11 -6.14 -0.33
N ARG A 90 16.09 -5.29 -0.50
CA ARG A 90 14.84 -5.64 -1.18
C ARG A 90 15.10 -6.16 -2.59
N ARG A 91 14.53 -7.32 -2.92
CA ARG A 91 14.69 -7.98 -4.21
C ARG A 91 13.34 -8.47 -4.77
N SER A 92 13.20 -8.42 -6.09
CA SER A 92 12.12 -9.14 -6.76
C SER A 92 12.41 -10.64 -6.72
N VAL A 93 11.79 -11.34 -5.80
CA VAL A 93 11.90 -12.79 -5.63
C VAL A 93 11.14 -13.50 -6.74
N ARG A 94 11.82 -14.42 -7.46
CA ARG A 94 11.28 -15.12 -8.63
C ARG A 94 11.30 -16.63 -8.48
N VAL A 95 11.72 -17.12 -7.33
CA VAL A 95 11.70 -18.55 -6.98
C VAL A 95 11.23 -18.66 -5.55
N PHE A 96 10.05 -19.21 -5.37
CA PHE A 96 9.39 -19.36 -4.09
C PHE A 96 9.53 -20.82 -3.59
N LYS A 97 9.35 -21.01 -2.30
CA LYS A 97 9.05 -22.33 -1.74
C LYS A 97 7.60 -22.69 -2.10
N GLU A 98 7.29 -23.98 -2.09
CA GLU A 98 5.93 -24.50 -2.30
C GLU A 98 5.03 -24.28 -1.06
N GLU A 99 5.65 -24.09 0.09
CA GLU A 99 4.99 -23.82 1.36
C GLU A 99 4.14 -22.53 1.28
N PRO A 100 2.83 -22.59 1.52
CA PRO A 100 1.98 -21.43 1.55
C PRO A 100 2.27 -20.57 2.78
N VAL A 101 2.04 -19.27 2.66
CA VAL A 101 2.09 -18.35 3.79
C VAL A 101 0.77 -18.44 4.57
N ALA A 102 0.85 -18.54 5.89
CA ALA A 102 -0.34 -18.54 6.73
C ALA A 102 -1.17 -17.26 6.52
N ARG A 103 -2.49 -17.40 6.52
CA ARG A 103 -3.42 -16.29 6.26
C ARG A 103 -3.18 -15.12 7.23
N GLU A 104 -2.96 -15.40 8.51
CA GLU A 104 -2.72 -14.41 9.55
C GLU A 104 -1.47 -13.56 9.28
N VAL A 105 -0.46 -14.15 8.62
CA VAL A 105 0.76 -13.41 8.21
C VAL A 105 0.44 -12.51 7.01
N LEU A 106 -0.32 -13.01 6.03
CA LEU A 106 -0.75 -12.21 4.88
C LEU A 106 -1.63 -11.03 5.34
N GLU A 107 -2.59 -11.27 6.24
CA GLU A 107 -3.46 -10.25 6.81
C GLU A 107 -2.65 -9.17 7.54
N ARG A 108 -1.68 -9.56 8.37
CA ARG A 108 -0.80 -8.61 9.08
C ARG A 108 0.02 -7.75 8.12
N VAL A 109 0.58 -8.36 7.08
CA VAL A 109 1.37 -7.65 6.07
C VAL A 109 0.50 -6.70 5.27
N ILE A 110 -0.71 -7.11 4.91
CA ILE A 110 -1.69 -6.26 4.20
C ILE A 110 -2.16 -5.13 5.14
N ASP A 111 -2.47 -5.40 6.40
CA ASP A 111 -2.91 -4.37 7.35
C ASP A 111 -1.86 -3.28 7.54
N SER A 112 -0.57 -3.63 7.47
CA SER A 112 0.52 -2.64 7.52
C SER A 112 0.42 -1.57 6.42
N THR A 113 -0.29 -1.84 5.33
CA THR A 113 -0.43 -0.90 4.20
C THR A 113 -1.44 0.22 4.46
N ARG A 114 -2.26 0.13 5.50
CA ARG A 114 -3.25 1.17 5.85
C ARG A 114 -2.61 2.51 6.20
N TRP A 115 -1.32 2.52 6.55
CA TRP A 115 -0.55 3.74 6.79
C TRP A 115 0.14 4.30 5.54
N ALA A 116 -0.05 3.69 4.38
CA ALA A 116 0.41 4.26 3.13
C ALA A 116 -0.34 5.57 2.83
N PRO A 117 0.36 6.65 2.47
CA PRO A 117 -0.32 7.89 2.12
C PRO A 117 -1.16 7.74 0.86
N SER A 118 -2.25 8.48 0.78
CA SER A 118 -3.09 8.60 -0.41
C SER A 118 -3.48 10.05 -0.66
N ALA A 119 -3.83 10.38 -1.90
CA ALA A 119 -4.28 11.72 -2.26
C ALA A 119 -5.45 12.15 -1.38
N ILE A 120 -5.37 13.34 -0.76
CA ILE A 120 -6.36 13.90 0.16
C ILE A 120 -6.88 12.89 1.22
N ASN A 121 -6.05 11.94 1.61
CA ASN A 121 -6.37 10.87 2.58
C ASN A 121 -7.60 10.02 2.21
N ILE A 122 -7.89 9.85 0.92
CA ILE A 122 -9.09 9.14 0.44
C ILE A 122 -9.04 7.63 0.72
N GLN A 123 -7.83 7.06 0.86
CA GLN A 123 -7.58 5.63 1.15
C GLN A 123 -8.36 4.68 0.22
N PRO A 124 -8.24 4.81 -1.12
CA PRO A 124 -9.12 4.14 -2.07
C PRO A 124 -8.73 2.69 -2.34
N VAL A 125 -7.58 2.24 -1.83
CA VAL A 125 -7.00 0.94 -2.16
C VAL A 125 -7.81 -0.19 -1.54
N ARG A 126 -8.22 -1.13 -2.39
CA ARG A 126 -8.82 -2.40 -2.01
C ARG A 126 -7.89 -3.54 -2.38
N TRP A 127 -7.74 -4.50 -1.50
CA TRP A 127 -6.88 -5.65 -1.70
C TRP A 127 -7.69 -6.86 -2.19
N LEU A 128 -7.25 -7.44 -3.29
CA LEU A 128 -7.71 -8.72 -3.78
C LEU A 128 -6.59 -9.75 -3.59
N VAL A 129 -6.88 -10.80 -2.83
CA VAL A 129 -5.90 -11.84 -2.50
C VAL A 129 -6.31 -13.13 -3.18
N ILE A 130 -5.41 -13.70 -3.97
CA ILE A 130 -5.54 -15.04 -4.50
C ILE A 130 -4.69 -15.94 -3.61
N GLU A 131 -5.37 -16.66 -2.73
CA GLU A 131 -4.74 -17.42 -1.66
C GLU A 131 -4.28 -18.82 -2.09
N ARG A 132 -5.07 -19.49 -2.93
CA ARG A 132 -4.77 -20.87 -3.30
C ARG A 132 -3.77 -20.94 -4.46
N PRO A 133 -2.70 -21.75 -4.37
CA PRO A 133 -1.72 -21.90 -5.46
C PRO A 133 -2.34 -22.37 -6.78
N VAL A 134 -3.41 -23.18 -6.72
CA VAL A 134 -4.12 -23.66 -7.92
C VAL A 134 -4.79 -22.50 -8.67
N ASP A 135 -5.34 -21.51 -7.95
CA ASP A 135 -5.99 -20.35 -8.56
C ASP A 135 -4.93 -19.38 -9.12
N VAL A 136 -3.78 -19.22 -8.44
CA VAL A 136 -2.64 -18.45 -8.97
C VAL A 136 -2.15 -19.07 -10.28
N ARG A 137 -2.06 -20.41 -10.35
CA ARG A 137 -1.67 -21.11 -11.59
C ARG A 137 -2.72 -20.97 -12.69
N ALA A 138 -4.01 -21.05 -12.36
CA ALA A 138 -5.10 -20.82 -13.32
C ALA A 138 -5.03 -19.41 -13.91
N LEU A 139 -4.82 -18.40 -13.06
CA LEU A 139 -4.63 -17.02 -13.50
C LEU A 139 -3.38 -16.86 -14.38
N ALA A 140 -2.27 -17.54 -14.06
CA ALA A 140 -1.08 -17.56 -14.91
C ALA A 140 -1.38 -18.10 -16.30
N GLY A 141 -2.27 -19.11 -16.42
CA GLY A 141 -2.76 -19.62 -17.69
C GLY A 141 -3.52 -18.57 -18.50
N LEU A 142 -4.45 -17.86 -17.88
CA LEU A 142 -5.19 -16.77 -18.53
C LEU A 142 -4.26 -15.64 -19.01
N ILE A 143 -3.25 -15.30 -18.22
CA ILE A 143 -2.24 -14.32 -18.63
C ILE A 143 -1.42 -14.85 -19.83
N ALA A 144 -1.05 -16.14 -19.84
CA ALA A 144 -0.34 -16.74 -20.97
C ALA A 144 -1.18 -16.74 -22.25
N GLU A 145 -2.50 -17.00 -22.14
CA GLU A 145 -3.43 -16.87 -23.26
C GLU A 145 -3.53 -15.45 -23.80
N TRP A 146 -3.67 -14.47 -22.91
CA TRP A 146 -3.61 -13.05 -23.31
C TRP A 146 -2.31 -12.72 -24.03
N MET A 147 -1.16 -13.15 -23.48
CA MET A 147 0.15 -12.91 -24.12
C MET A 147 0.25 -13.53 -25.51
N ARG A 148 -0.38 -14.69 -25.75
CA ARG A 148 -0.45 -15.29 -27.10
C ARG A 148 -1.26 -14.43 -28.07
N LYS A 149 -2.43 -13.96 -27.63
CA LYS A 149 -3.29 -13.08 -28.44
C LYS A 149 -2.59 -11.77 -28.81
N GLU A 150 -1.87 -11.19 -27.86
CA GLU A 150 -1.12 -9.93 -28.05
C GLU A 150 0.27 -10.13 -28.68
N THR A 151 0.65 -11.36 -29.02
CA THR A 151 1.97 -11.72 -29.57
C THR A 151 3.13 -11.22 -28.70
N LEU A 152 2.95 -11.26 -27.37
CA LEU A 152 3.90 -10.75 -26.38
C LEU A 152 4.82 -11.86 -25.85
N ALA A 153 6.09 -11.50 -25.58
CA ALA A 153 7.05 -12.30 -24.85
C ALA A 153 7.12 -13.79 -25.28
N PRO A 154 7.45 -14.13 -26.53
CA PRO A 154 7.40 -15.50 -27.05
C PRO A 154 8.22 -16.51 -26.23
N ARG A 155 9.30 -16.05 -25.56
CA ARG A 155 10.09 -16.90 -24.66
C ARG A 155 9.31 -17.33 -23.42
N TYR A 156 8.39 -16.48 -22.90
CA TYR A 156 7.55 -16.81 -21.76
C TYR A 156 6.50 -17.82 -22.17
N ILE A 157 5.89 -17.64 -23.34
CA ILE A 157 4.90 -18.58 -23.89
C ILE A 157 5.56 -19.94 -24.10
N ALA A 158 6.73 -19.98 -24.75
CA ALA A 158 7.46 -21.23 -24.97
C ALA A 158 7.88 -21.92 -23.65
N ALA A 159 8.17 -21.17 -22.58
CA ALA A 159 8.44 -21.76 -21.27
C ALA A 159 7.17 -22.31 -20.62
N TRP A 160 6.05 -21.60 -20.70
CA TRP A 160 4.74 -22.05 -20.23
C TRP A 160 4.31 -23.34 -20.91
N ASP A 161 4.49 -23.45 -22.24
CA ASP A 161 4.11 -24.64 -23.01
C ASP A 161 4.94 -25.87 -22.63
N ARG A 162 6.14 -25.68 -22.09
CA ARG A 162 6.94 -26.75 -21.49
C ARG A 162 6.63 -27.00 -19.99
N GLY A 163 5.52 -26.44 -19.48
CA GLY A 163 5.07 -26.62 -18.10
C GLY A 163 5.77 -25.74 -17.05
N LYS A 164 6.66 -24.83 -17.48
CA LYS A 164 7.38 -23.91 -16.57
C LYS A 164 6.64 -22.59 -16.43
N ASP A 165 6.05 -22.35 -15.25
CA ASP A 165 5.45 -21.05 -14.95
C ASP A 165 6.52 -19.97 -14.76
N VAL A 166 6.70 -19.13 -15.78
CA VAL A 166 7.52 -17.92 -15.76
C VAL A 166 6.65 -16.65 -15.70
N VAL A 167 5.34 -16.79 -15.73
CA VAL A 167 4.35 -15.71 -15.70
C VAL A 167 4.14 -15.21 -14.27
N LEU A 168 3.66 -16.09 -13.40
CA LEU A 168 3.51 -15.85 -11.97
C LEU A 168 4.52 -16.62 -11.09
N ARG A 169 5.51 -17.28 -11.74
CA ARG A 169 6.67 -17.87 -11.08
C ARG A 169 6.36 -19.03 -10.12
N GLY A 170 5.19 -19.64 -10.23
CA GLY A 170 4.74 -20.63 -9.27
C GLY A 170 4.62 -20.06 -7.86
N ALA A 171 4.34 -18.77 -7.73
CA ALA A 171 4.11 -18.14 -6.43
C ALA A 171 2.91 -18.78 -5.73
N PRO A 172 2.98 -19.04 -4.42
CA PRO A 172 1.87 -19.64 -3.70
C PRO A 172 0.66 -18.70 -3.58
N HIS A 173 0.91 -17.39 -3.58
CA HIS A 173 -0.14 -16.38 -3.44
C HIS A 173 0.12 -15.18 -4.37
N LEU A 174 -0.96 -14.43 -4.63
CA LEU A 174 -0.90 -13.16 -5.32
C LEU A 174 -1.78 -12.15 -4.58
N VAL A 175 -1.28 -10.93 -4.42
CA VAL A 175 -2.01 -9.81 -3.81
C VAL A 175 -2.07 -8.67 -4.80
N ALA A 176 -3.28 -8.22 -5.15
CA ALA A 176 -3.50 -7.14 -6.09
C ALA A 176 -4.14 -5.93 -5.40
N ALA A 177 -3.62 -4.75 -5.69
CA ALA A 177 -4.19 -3.46 -5.29
C ALA A 177 -5.16 -2.98 -6.37
N CYS A 178 -6.42 -2.86 -5.98
CA CYS A 178 -7.51 -2.37 -6.83
C CYS A 178 -7.94 -0.98 -6.39
N GLY A 179 -8.34 -0.16 -7.34
CA GLY A 179 -8.91 1.16 -7.10
C GLY A 179 -10.04 1.46 -8.07
N PRO A 180 -10.86 2.49 -7.78
CA PRO A 180 -11.89 2.95 -8.70
C PRO A 180 -11.30 3.39 -10.04
N THR A 181 -12.00 3.08 -11.15
CA THR A 181 -11.57 3.46 -12.50
C THR A 181 -11.54 4.97 -12.70
N GLU A 182 -12.49 5.69 -12.11
CA GLU A 182 -12.65 7.14 -12.21
C GLU A 182 -11.66 7.92 -11.31
N ASN A 183 -10.96 7.27 -10.40
CA ASN A 183 -10.02 7.97 -9.52
C ASN A 183 -8.71 8.25 -10.24
N PHE A 184 -8.46 9.52 -10.56
CA PHE A 184 -7.23 9.98 -11.21
C PHE A 184 -5.95 9.56 -10.42
N TRP A 185 -5.98 9.64 -9.09
CA TRP A 185 -4.87 9.29 -8.23
C TRP A 185 -4.77 7.80 -7.90
N GLY A 186 -5.80 7.02 -8.26
CA GLY A 186 -5.87 5.58 -7.95
C GLY A 186 -4.62 4.78 -8.33
N PRO A 187 -4.03 4.96 -9.53
CA PRO A 187 -2.78 4.28 -9.88
C PRO A 187 -1.59 4.65 -8.99
N VAL A 188 -1.49 5.92 -8.58
CA VAL A 188 -0.42 6.40 -7.70
C VAL A 188 -0.62 5.85 -6.29
N ASP A 189 -1.82 5.99 -5.73
CA ASP A 189 -2.16 5.49 -4.40
C ASP A 189 -1.95 3.97 -4.29
N CYS A 190 -2.37 3.21 -5.30
CA CYS A 190 -2.12 1.77 -5.36
C CYS A 190 -0.62 1.44 -5.46
N ALA A 191 0.16 2.18 -6.24
CA ALA A 191 1.60 1.95 -6.35
C ALA A 191 2.33 2.21 -5.03
N ILE A 192 1.93 3.25 -4.29
CA ILE A 192 2.45 3.55 -2.96
C ILE A 192 2.08 2.41 -2.00
N ALA A 193 0.81 2.01 -1.94
CA ALA A 193 0.35 0.94 -1.06
C ALA A 193 1.03 -0.40 -1.37
N VAL A 194 1.24 -0.75 -2.65
CA VAL A 194 1.98 -1.94 -3.06
C VAL A 194 3.44 -1.88 -2.64
N THR A 195 4.05 -0.69 -2.65
CA THR A 195 5.42 -0.51 -2.14
C THR A 195 5.47 -0.75 -0.63
N TYR A 196 4.50 -0.23 0.13
CA TYR A 196 4.37 -0.53 1.56
C TYR A 196 4.19 -2.04 1.80
N LEU A 197 3.33 -2.70 1.02
CA LEU A 197 3.14 -4.16 1.10
C LEU A 197 4.45 -4.92 0.85
N GLU A 198 5.22 -4.53 -0.17
CA GLU A 198 6.50 -5.16 -0.51
C GLU A 198 7.52 -5.03 0.63
N LEU A 199 7.60 -3.87 1.25
CA LEU A 199 8.50 -3.61 2.38
C LEU A 199 8.04 -4.35 3.65
N ALA A 200 6.76 -4.32 3.97
CA ALA A 200 6.21 -5.06 5.10
C ALA A 200 6.43 -6.58 4.93
N ALA A 201 6.18 -7.12 3.73
CA ALA A 201 6.43 -8.52 3.42
C ALA A 201 7.91 -8.91 3.67
N GLN A 202 8.85 -8.06 3.24
CA GLN A 202 10.28 -8.27 3.50
C GLN A 202 10.60 -8.33 5.00
N ALA A 203 10.00 -7.43 5.81
CA ALA A 203 10.18 -7.43 7.27
C ALA A 203 9.69 -8.73 7.92
N HIS A 204 8.67 -9.36 7.33
CA HIS A 204 8.13 -10.66 7.75
C HIS A 204 8.83 -11.87 7.10
N GLY A 205 10.00 -11.67 6.44
CA GLY A 205 10.76 -12.75 5.80
C GLY A 205 10.13 -13.30 4.52
N LEU A 206 9.10 -12.63 3.99
CA LEU A 206 8.47 -12.98 2.72
C LEU A 206 9.22 -12.36 1.55
N GLY A 207 9.15 -13.02 0.41
CA GLY A 207 9.61 -12.50 -0.87
C GLY A 207 8.45 -12.06 -1.74
N THR A 208 8.66 -10.98 -2.49
CA THR A 208 7.66 -10.44 -3.42
C THR A 208 8.26 -10.24 -4.80
N CYS A 209 7.40 -10.22 -5.80
CA CYS A 209 7.76 -9.79 -7.14
C CYS A 209 6.57 -9.10 -7.81
N TRP A 210 6.79 -7.92 -8.34
CA TRP A 210 5.76 -7.16 -9.06
C TRP A 210 5.26 -7.93 -10.29
N SER A 211 3.94 -8.06 -10.42
CA SER A 211 3.26 -8.74 -11.52
C SER A 211 2.69 -7.75 -12.55
N GLY A 212 3.58 -7.08 -13.28
CA GLY A 212 3.17 -6.12 -14.32
C GLY A 212 2.39 -6.76 -15.48
N LEU A 213 2.61 -8.05 -15.76
CA LEU A 213 1.84 -8.78 -16.77
C LEU A 213 0.36 -8.89 -16.38
N LEU A 214 0.08 -9.19 -15.11
CA LEU A 214 -1.31 -9.22 -14.63
C LEU A 214 -1.98 -7.85 -14.75
N THR A 215 -1.31 -6.79 -14.30
CA THR A 215 -1.87 -5.43 -14.35
C THR A 215 -2.24 -5.04 -15.80
N ARG A 216 -1.37 -5.37 -16.77
CA ARG A 216 -1.63 -5.10 -18.18
C ARG A 216 -2.76 -5.98 -18.74
N ALA A 217 -2.73 -7.28 -18.46
CA ALA A 217 -3.71 -8.22 -18.96
C ALA A 217 -5.11 -7.95 -18.40
N ALA A 218 -5.23 -7.63 -17.12
CA ALA A 218 -6.51 -7.31 -16.48
C ALA A 218 -7.17 -6.05 -17.07
N ALA A 219 -6.41 -5.14 -17.65
CA ALA A 219 -6.93 -3.93 -18.28
C ALA A 219 -7.56 -4.17 -19.66
N SER A 220 -7.26 -5.30 -20.34
CA SER A 220 -7.65 -5.52 -21.73
C SER A 220 -8.19 -6.93 -22.04
N TYR A 221 -8.21 -7.83 -21.06
CA TYR A 221 -8.62 -9.23 -21.26
C TYR A 221 -9.70 -9.61 -20.26
N ALA A 222 -10.97 -9.55 -20.72
CA ALA A 222 -12.16 -9.80 -19.91
C ALA A 222 -12.12 -11.11 -19.09
N PRO A 223 -11.63 -12.26 -19.60
CA PRO A 223 -11.56 -13.48 -18.80
C PRO A 223 -10.76 -13.35 -17.49
N ILE A 224 -9.79 -12.43 -17.41
CA ILE A 224 -9.06 -12.18 -16.18
C ILE A 224 -9.93 -11.37 -15.20
N ALA A 225 -10.64 -10.35 -15.68
CA ALA A 225 -11.54 -9.56 -14.84
C ALA A 225 -12.67 -10.45 -14.27
N GLU A 226 -13.25 -11.31 -15.09
CA GLU A 226 -14.26 -12.30 -14.71
C GLU A 226 -13.72 -13.30 -13.67
N PHE A 227 -12.54 -13.88 -13.92
CA PHE A 227 -11.88 -14.81 -12.99
C PHE A 227 -11.62 -14.18 -11.62
N LEU A 228 -11.27 -12.89 -11.60
CA LEU A 228 -10.97 -12.13 -10.38
C LEU A 228 -12.22 -11.54 -9.72
N GLY A 229 -13.38 -11.59 -10.36
CA GLY A 229 -14.61 -10.98 -9.88
C GLY A 229 -14.50 -9.45 -9.77
N LEU A 230 -13.73 -8.81 -10.66
CA LEU A 230 -13.59 -7.36 -10.67
C LEU A 230 -14.91 -6.71 -11.09
N LYS A 231 -15.32 -5.70 -10.36
CA LYS A 231 -16.47 -4.88 -10.73
C LYS A 231 -16.10 -3.93 -11.88
N GLU A 232 -17.09 -3.46 -12.63
CA GLU A 232 -16.91 -2.55 -13.77
C GLU A 232 -16.23 -1.22 -13.36
N ASP A 233 -16.49 -0.77 -12.12
CA ASP A 233 -15.91 0.44 -11.55
C ASP A 233 -14.52 0.23 -10.94
N GLN A 234 -13.93 -0.96 -11.06
CA GLN A 234 -12.65 -1.33 -10.44
C GLN A 234 -11.61 -1.73 -11.47
N ARG A 235 -10.38 -1.35 -11.21
CA ARG A 235 -9.22 -1.83 -11.96
C ARG A 235 -8.07 -2.21 -11.04
N ILE A 236 -7.24 -3.16 -11.50
CA ILE A 236 -5.97 -3.49 -10.85
C ILE A 236 -4.92 -2.47 -11.27
N ASN A 237 -4.35 -1.75 -10.30
CA ASN A 237 -3.29 -0.78 -10.52
C ASN A 237 -1.90 -1.29 -10.09
N GLY A 238 -1.84 -2.42 -9.41
CA GLY A 238 -0.60 -3.09 -9.04
C GLY A 238 -0.85 -4.45 -8.44
N ALA A 239 0.11 -5.37 -8.58
CA ALA A 239 -0.01 -6.70 -7.99
C ALA A 239 1.37 -7.27 -7.65
N LEU A 240 1.44 -8.05 -6.57
CA LEU A 240 2.63 -8.77 -6.13
C LEU A 240 2.36 -10.27 -6.07
N MET A 241 3.26 -11.04 -6.68
CA MET A 241 3.50 -12.43 -6.29
C MET A 241 4.10 -12.41 -4.89
N ILE A 242 3.67 -13.28 -3.98
CA ILE A 242 4.14 -13.32 -2.60
C ILE A 242 4.28 -14.75 -2.08
N GLY A 243 5.32 -15.01 -1.30
CA GLY A 243 5.60 -16.30 -0.71
C GLY A 243 6.96 -16.34 -0.02
N TYR A 244 7.34 -17.47 0.56
CA TYR A 244 8.66 -17.62 1.13
C TYR A 244 9.72 -17.75 0.04
N PRO A 245 10.83 -16.97 0.07
CA PRO A 245 11.90 -17.09 -0.92
C PRO A 245 12.61 -18.45 -0.76
N LYS A 246 12.83 -19.15 -1.89
CA LYS A 246 13.57 -20.43 -1.87
C LYS A 246 15.05 -20.23 -1.59
N TYR A 247 15.62 -19.09 -2.01
CA TYR A 247 17.04 -18.80 -1.89
C TYR A 247 17.28 -17.51 -1.11
N ARG A 248 18.36 -17.50 -0.31
CA ARG A 248 18.82 -16.30 0.41
C ARG A 248 19.79 -15.52 -0.47
N TYR A 249 19.54 -14.23 -0.65
CA TYR A 249 20.48 -13.32 -1.30
C TYR A 249 21.65 -13.00 -0.36
N ARG A 250 22.87 -13.04 -0.90
CA ARG A 250 24.10 -12.89 -0.12
C ARG A 250 24.78 -11.54 -0.34
N ARG A 251 24.41 -10.80 -1.36
CA ARG A 251 25.03 -9.53 -1.75
C ARG A 251 23.99 -8.54 -2.24
N ILE A 252 24.29 -7.26 -2.09
CA ILE A 252 23.51 -6.16 -2.65
C ILE A 252 24.13 -5.82 -4.02
N PRO A 253 23.45 -6.06 -5.13
CA PRO A 253 23.96 -5.70 -6.44
C PRO A 253 24.05 -4.18 -6.60
N MET A 254 24.98 -3.73 -7.40
CA MET A 254 25.12 -2.33 -7.76
C MET A 254 23.86 -1.77 -8.43
N ARG A 255 23.62 -0.49 -8.22
CA ARG A 255 22.61 0.34 -8.88
C ARG A 255 23.28 1.58 -9.44
N ASN A 256 22.72 2.11 -10.50
CA ASN A 256 23.11 3.41 -11.00
C ASN A 256 22.88 4.47 -9.92
N ARG A 257 23.74 5.48 -9.91
CA ARG A 257 23.55 6.65 -9.01
C ARG A 257 22.27 7.38 -9.41
N ALA A 258 21.62 8.01 -8.44
CA ALA A 258 20.51 8.90 -8.72
C ALA A 258 21.00 10.06 -9.60
N MET A 259 20.24 10.36 -10.64
CA MET A 259 20.46 11.57 -11.44
C MET A 259 19.69 12.70 -10.77
N VAL A 260 20.41 13.70 -10.27
CA VAL A 260 19.84 14.83 -9.52
C VAL A 260 20.24 16.13 -10.19
N THR A 261 19.27 16.98 -10.40
CA THR A 261 19.51 18.38 -10.82
C THR A 261 19.19 19.31 -9.65
N TRP A 262 20.17 20.04 -9.20
CA TRP A 262 20.03 21.08 -8.17
C TRP A 262 19.78 22.44 -8.84
N ARG A 263 18.83 23.23 -8.36
CA ARG A 263 18.50 24.57 -8.83
C ARG A 263 18.50 25.54 -7.68
#